data_c31c1a799195130de1cd57d14c74e398
#
_entry.id   c31c1a799195130de1cd57d14c74e398
#
_cell.length_a   1.000
_cell.length_b   1.000
_cell.length_c   1.000
_cell.angle_alpha   90.00
_cell.angle_beta   90.00
_cell.angle_gamma   90.00
#
_symmetry.space_group_name_H-M   'P 1'
#
loop_
_entity.id
_entity.type
_entity.pdbx_description
1 polymer ?
#
loop_
_entity_poly.entity_id
_entity_poly.type
_entity_poly.pdbx_seq_one_letter_code
_entity_poly.pdbx_strand_id
1 'polypeptide(L)'
;LRPCWLQNNQFRLEEERYVMRRIWQAEEGMTLIELMVAMVVSLAVVGAALALLVTSNNAIQVNQQATDTQQNVRLAMDLISQDIKLAGFNMSNVVVPGCAVGLLATPAPIVPLDNVPAGAVGVINDVGPDAVNLLVPSMVAGNGGGVPVLSALASGGNTIPLSALDIGAMVTSGLVLGSVVSVGGNFSSSVTAIGATFLTLARGLPVAAQFPAGTPVYLLQCVAYTVSANPA
;
A
#
# COMPACT_ATOMS: atom_id res chain seq x y z
N LEU A 1 -36.81 -83.60 -26.79
CA LEU A 1 -36.76 -82.85 -25.54
C LEU A 1 -35.85 -81.66 -25.79
N ARG A 2 -36.39 -80.45 -25.97
CA ARG A 2 -35.59 -79.21 -26.04
C ARG A 2 -35.35 -78.70 -24.61
N PRO A 3 -34.14 -78.27 -24.27
CA PRO A 3 -33.84 -77.86 -22.94
C PRO A 3 -34.56 -76.57 -22.58
N CYS A 4 -35.15 -76.51 -21.41
CA CYS A 4 -36.02 -75.44 -20.87
C CYS A 4 -35.37 -74.02 -20.85
N TRP A 5 -34.03 -73.94 -20.89
CA TRP A 5 -33.31 -72.63 -20.90
C TRP A 5 -33.38 -71.86 -22.21
N LEU A 6 -33.60 -72.58 -23.33
CA LEU A 6 -33.76 -71.97 -24.66
C LEU A 6 -35.10 -71.27 -24.80
N GLN A 7 -36.13 -71.73 -24.10
CA GLN A 7 -37.45 -71.12 -24.10
C GLN A 7 -37.52 -69.81 -23.38
N ASN A 8 -36.74 -69.69 -22.24
CA ASN A 8 -36.72 -68.46 -21.43
C ASN A 8 -35.96 -67.31 -22.09
N ASN A 9 -34.99 -67.59 -22.95
CA ASN A 9 -34.25 -66.56 -23.69
C ASN A 9 -35.04 -65.96 -24.86
N GLN A 10 -35.93 -66.71 -25.46
CA GLN A 10 -36.80 -66.17 -26.54
C GLN A 10 -37.84 -65.19 -26.02
N PHE A 11 -38.38 -65.43 -24.81
CA PHE A 11 -39.32 -64.47 -24.17
C PHE A 11 -38.69 -63.18 -23.86
N ARG A 12 -37.46 -63.17 -23.38
CA ARG A 12 -36.68 -61.90 -23.03
C ARG A 12 -36.37 -61.08 -24.29
N LEU A 13 -36.01 -61.71 -25.38
CA LEU A 13 -35.68 -61.04 -26.65
C LEU A 13 -36.92 -60.46 -27.33
N GLU A 14 -38.07 -61.01 -27.10
CA GLU A 14 -39.32 -60.45 -27.60
C GLU A 14 -39.83 -59.30 -26.81
N GLU A 15 -39.63 -59.32 -25.45
CA GLU A 15 -39.96 -58.23 -24.61
C GLU A 15 -39.09 -56.99 -24.88
N GLU A 16 -37.78 -57.18 -25.04
CA GLU A 16 -36.87 -56.09 -25.45
C GLU A 16 -37.17 -55.51 -26.84
N ARG A 17 -37.58 -56.38 -27.79
CA ARG A 17 -38.00 -55.93 -29.12
C ARG A 17 -39.32 -55.17 -29.06
N TYR A 18 -40.23 -55.53 -28.17
CA TYR A 18 -41.53 -54.88 -28.03
C TYR A 18 -41.34 -53.48 -27.39
N VAL A 19 -40.48 -53.35 -26.37
CA VAL A 19 -40.14 -52.07 -25.71
C VAL A 19 -39.41 -51.15 -26.70
N MET A 20 -38.42 -51.69 -27.45
CA MET A 20 -37.71 -50.90 -28.48
C MET A 20 -38.65 -50.41 -29.58
N ARG A 21 -39.55 -51.25 -30.07
CA ARG A 21 -40.52 -50.81 -31.06
C ARG A 21 -41.48 -49.75 -30.58
N ARG A 22 -41.87 -49.78 -29.30
CA ARG A 22 -42.73 -48.77 -28.72
C ARG A 22 -42.05 -47.41 -28.59
N ILE A 23 -40.75 -47.42 -28.33
CA ILE A 23 -39.95 -46.19 -28.27
C ILE A 23 -39.78 -45.56 -29.65
N TRP A 24 -39.59 -46.38 -30.68
CA TRP A 24 -39.43 -45.89 -32.06
C TRP A 24 -40.76 -45.55 -32.78
N GLN A 25 -41.90 -46.03 -32.30
CA GLN A 25 -43.22 -45.69 -32.86
C GLN A 25 -43.85 -44.44 -32.24
N ALA A 26 -43.22 -43.87 -31.21
CA ALA A 26 -43.64 -42.60 -30.59
C ALA A 26 -43.02 -41.36 -31.26
N GLU A 27 -42.49 -41.49 -32.48
CA GLU A 27 -42.13 -40.33 -33.30
C GLU A 27 -43.41 -39.73 -33.93
N GLU A 28 -44.30 -39.25 -33.11
CA GLU A 28 -45.30 -38.28 -33.57
C GLU A 28 -44.51 -37.02 -33.96
N GLY A 29 -44.47 -36.75 -35.25
CA GLY A 29 -43.73 -35.62 -35.80
C GLY A 29 -44.14 -34.32 -35.09
N MET A 30 -43.16 -33.59 -34.56
CA MET A 30 -43.35 -32.31 -33.89
C MET A 30 -44.12 -31.35 -34.80
N THR A 31 -45.22 -30.81 -34.34
CA THR A 31 -45.97 -29.83 -35.11
C THR A 31 -45.20 -28.53 -35.23
N LEU A 32 -45.36 -27.84 -36.36
CA LEU A 32 -44.68 -26.55 -36.59
C LEU A 32 -45.00 -25.53 -35.47
N ILE A 33 -46.19 -25.56 -34.91
CA ILE A 33 -46.63 -24.71 -33.83
C ILE A 33 -45.88 -25.03 -32.52
N GLU A 34 -45.65 -26.32 -32.23
CA GLU A 34 -44.94 -26.76 -31.05
C GLU A 34 -43.47 -26.31 -31.06
N LEU A 35 -42.85 -26.36 -32.26
CA LEU A 35 -41.48 -25.84 -32.44
C LEU A 35 -41.42 -24.32 -32.24
N MET A 36 -42.41 -23.57 -32.76
CA MET A 36 -42.50 -22.13 -32.55
C MET A 36 -42.68 -21.79 -31.09
N VAL A 37 -43.53 -22.47 -30.35
CA VAL A 37 -43.74 -22.27 -28.93
C VAL A 37 -42.49 -22.60 -28.13
N ALA A 38 -41.82 -23.72 -28.45
CA ALA A 38 -40.57 -24.10 -27.79
C ALA A 38 -39.46 -23.08 -28.02
N MET A 39 -39.35 -22.49 -29.21
CA MET A 39 -38.40 -21.41 -29.49
C MET A 39 -38.68 -20.14 -28.65
N VAL A 40 -39.93 -19.72 -28.55
CA VAL A 40 -40.31 -18.55 -27.76
C VAL A 40 -40.00 -18.76 -26.26
N VAL A 41 -40.34 -19.93 -25.74
CA VAL A 41 -40.06 -20.28 -24.34
C VAL A 41 -38.56 -20.36 -24.09
N SER A 42 -37.80 -21.00 -24.98
CA SER A 42 -36.34 -21.09 -24.81
C SER A 42 -35.66 -19.72 -24.85
N LEU A 43 -36.09 -18.82 -25.77
CA LEU A 43 -35.58 -17.44 -25.81
C LEU A 43 -35.91 -16.67 -24.55
N ALA A 44 -37.09 -16.83 -23.97
CA ALA A 44 -37.47 -16.19 -22.71
C ALA A 44 -36.59 -16.68 -21.54
N VAL A 45 -36.33 -17.98 -21.46
CA VAL A 45 -35.47 -18.59 -20.44
C VAL A 45 -34.02 -18.11 -20.59
N VAL A 46 -33.48 -18.12 -21.82
CA VAL A 46 -32.12 -17.63 -22.10
C VAL A 46 -32.03 -16.14 -21.78
N GLY A 47 -33.01 -15.35 -22.15
CA GLY A 47 -33.05 -13.90 -21.81
C GLY A 47 -33.06 -13.65 -20.31
N ALA A 48 -33.82 -14.39 -19.54
CA ALA A 48 -33.84 -14.32 -18.08
C ALA A 48 -32.48 -14.73 -17.47
N ALA A 49 -31.86 -15.79 -17.98
CA ALA A 49 -30.55 -16.25 -17.53
C ALA A 49 -29.45 -15.20 -17.79
N LEU A 50 -29.47 -14.57 -18.97
CA LEU A 50 -28.52 -13.49 -19.29
C LEU A 50 -28.70 -12.27 -18.41
N ALA A 51 -29.95 -11.87 -18.11
CA ALA A 51 -30.23 -10.77 -17.19
C ALA A 51 -29.67 -11.03 -15.78
N LEU A 52 -29.85 -12.24 -15.26
CA LEU A 52 -29.27 -12.67 -13.99
C LEU A 52 -27.74 -12.64 -14.00
N LEU A 53 -27.11 -13.09 -15.11
CA LEU A 53 -25.66 -13.05 -15.28
C LEU A 53 -25.10 -11.63 -15.23
N VAL A 54 -25.75 -10.69 -15.93
CA VAL A 54 -25.33 -9.27 -15.92
C VAL A 54 -25.45 -8.70 -14.53
N THR A 55 -26.59 -8.95 -13.85
CA THR A 55 -26.78 -8.45 -12.48
C THR A 55 -25.75 -9.05 -11.50
N SER A 56 -25.46 -10.34 -11.62
CA SER A 56 -24.46 -11.01 -10.78
C SER A 56 -23.06 -10.45 -11.03
N ASN A 57 -22.67 -10.23 -12.29
CA ASN A 57 -21.38 -9.63 -12.62
C ASN A 57 -21.22 -8.22 -12.05
N ASN A 58 -22.25 -7.39 -12.14
CA ASN A 58 -22.24 -6.06 -11.55
C ASN A 58 -22.10 -6.11 -10.01
N ALA A 59 -22.79 -7.03 -9.37
CA ALA A 59 -22.67 -7.20 -7.91
C ALA A 59 -21.26 -7.67 -7.51
N ILE A 60 -20.66 -8.58 -8.28
CA ILE A 60 -19.28 -9.03 -8.06
C ILE A 60 -18.29 -7.87 -8.22
N GLN A 61 -18.41 -7.04 -9.25
CA GLN A 61 -17.55 -5.89 -9.48
C GLN A 61 -17.64 -4.88 -8.32
N VAL A 62 -18.84 -4.55 -7.86
CA VAL A 62 -19.02 -3.65 -6.72
C VAL A 62 -18.40 -4.21 -5.45
N ASN A 63 -18.58 -5.51 -5.19
CA ASN A 63 -17.98 -6.17 -4.04
C ASN A 63 -16.45 -6.22 -4.12
N GLN A 64 -15.89 -6.44 -5.30
CA GLN A 64 -14.43 -6.41 -5.51
C GLN A 64 -13.87 -5.00 -5.26
N GLN A 65 -14.49 -3.96 -5.82
CA GLN A 65 -14.09 -2.58 -5.57
C GLN A 65 -14.14 -2.22 -4.08
N ALA A 66 -15.18 -2.64 -3.38
CA ALA A 66 -15.29 -2.43 -1.94
C ALA A 66 -14.17 -3.15 -1.17
N THR A 67 -13.86 -4.39 -1.54
CA THR A 67 -12.78 -5.17 -0.93
C THR A 67 -11.41 -4.55 -1.20
N ASP A 68 -11.14 -4.16 -2.44
CA ASP A 68 -9.89 -3.51 -2.82
C ASP A 68 -9.70 -2.18 -2.09
N THR A 69 -10.77 -1.40 -1.97
CA THR A 69 -10.74 -0.15 -1.18
C THR A 69 -10.41 -0.41 0.29
N GLN A 70 -11.03 -1.42 0.90
CA GLN A 70 -10.76 -1.77 2.30
C GLN A 70 -9.32 -2.25 2.51
N GLN A 71 -8.76 -3.02 1.56
CA GLN A 71 -7.38 -3.48 1.61
C GLN A 71 -6.40 -2.31 1.48
N ASN A 72 -6.65 -1.40 0.53
CA ASN A 72 -5.84 -0.21 0.33
C ASN A 72 -5.85 0.71 1.56
N VAL A 73 -7.02 0.91 2.18
CA VAL A 73 -7.12 1.69 3.43
C VAL A 73 -6.34 1.04 4.57
N ARG A 74 -6.43 -0.28 4.74
CA ARG A 74 -5.65 -0.99 5.77
C ARG A 74 -4.15 -0.84 5.54
N LEU A 75 -3.70 -1.04 4.30
CA LEU A 75 -2.29 -0.88 3.94
C LEU A 75 -1.80 0.54 4.22
N ALA A 76 -2.58 1.55 3.83
CA ALA A 76 -2.26 2.96 4.09
C ALA A 76 -2.17 3.24 5.60
N MET A 77 -3.13 2.75 6.39
CA MET A 77 -3.13 2.92 7.85
C MET A 77 -1.94 2.22 8.52
N ASP A 78 -1.57 1.02 8.06
CA ASP A 78 -0.40 0.31 8.57
C ASP A 78 0.89 1.09 8.29
N LEU A 79 1.03 1.63 7.08
CA LEU A 79 2.19 2.42 6.67
C LEU A 79 2.29 3.72 7.48
N ILE A 80 1.19 4.46 7.58
CA ILE A 80 1.11 5.68 8.42
C ILE A 80 1.42 5.35 9.89
N SER A 81 0.86 4.26 10.42
CA SER A 81 1.10 3.83 11.80
C SER A 81 2.58 3.50 12.04
N GLN A 82 3.24 2.88 11.05
CA GLN A 82 4.68 2.61 11.12
C GLN A 82 5.48 3.91 11.14
N ASP A 83 5.19 4.84 10.25
CA ASP A 83 5.90 6.11 10.17
C ASP A 83 5.66 6.99 11.41
N ILE A 84 4.44 6.99 11.97
CA ILE A 84 4.15 7.68 13.23
C ILE A 84 4.97 7.09 14.38
N LYS A 85 5.14 5.78 14.46
CA LYS A 85 5.97 5.13 15.49
C LYS A 85 7.45 5.46 15.33
N LEU A 86 7.90 5.69 14.10
CA LEU A 86 9.28 6.08 13.80
C LEU A 86 9.50 7.58 13.89
N ALA A 87 8.45 8.39 13.85
CA ALA A 87 8.54 9.83 13.93
C ALA A 87 9.20 10.25 15.26
N GLY A 88 10.24 11.05 15.15
CA GLY A 88 11.01 11.49 16.32
C GLY A 88 12.03 10.48 16.85
N PHE A 89 12.14 9.29 16.25
CA PHE A 89 13.17 8.34 16.63
C PHE A 89 14.56 8.92 16.36
N ASN A 90 15.45 8.84 17.34
CA ASN A 90 16.81 9.42 17.28
C ASN A 90 16.84 10.95 17.02
N MET A 91 15.83 11.67 17.49
CA MET A 91 15.83 13.13 17.46
C MET A 91 16.03 13.68 18.86
N SER A 92 16.94 14.62 19.00
CA SER A 92 16.99 15.44 20.21
C SER A 92 15.99 16.60 20.09
N ASN A 93 15.64 17.20 21.22
CA ASN A 93 14.76 18.38 21.34
C ASN A 93 15.30 19.66 20.65
N VAL A 94 16.01 19.51 19.52
CA VAL A 94 16.60 20.63 18.82
C VAL A 94 15.76 21.02 17.62
N VAL A 95 15.49 22.31 17.53
CA VAL A 95 14.83 22.99 16.43
C VAL A 95 15.37 22.51 15.08
N VAL A 96 14.60 21.72 14.37
CA VAL A 96 14.92 21.32 13.01
C VAL A 96 14.05 22.12 12.05
N PRO A 97 14.62 23.08 11.31
CA PRO A 97 13.88 23.65 10.19
C PRO A 97 13.83 22.59 9.08
N GLY A 98 12.66 22.05 8.78
CA GLY A 98 12.68 21.11 7.68
C GLY A 98 11.36 20.48 7.24
N CYS A 99 10.42 20.20 8.13
CA CYS A 99 9.10 19.71 7.73
C CYS A 99 8.02 20.78 7.77
N ALA A 100 8.37 22.00 7.95
CA ALA A 100 7.44 23.11 7.99
C ALA A 100 7.15 23.61 6.58
N VAL A 101 6.09 23.11 5.98
CA VAL A 101 5.34 23.89 4.99
C VAL A 101 4.51 24.88 5.81
N GLY A 102 5.02 26.09 6.01
CA GLY A 102 4.32 27.18 6.69
C GLY A 102 4.63 27.35 8.17
N LEU A 103 5.34 28.40 8.48
CA LEU A 103 5.29 29.34 9.65
C LEU A 103 5.34 28.81 11.10
N LEU A 104 5.53 27.55 11.41
CA LEU A 104 5.72 27.14 12.80
C LEU A 104 7.13 26.61 13.05
N ALA A 105 7.90 27.44 13.71
CA ALA A 105 9.24 27.17 14.23
C ALA A 105 9.25 26.23 15.46
N THR A 106 8.26 25.37 15.62
CA THR A 106 8.30 24.34 16.66
C THR A 106 8.73 23.02 16.05
N PRO A 107 9.86 22.47 16.48
CA PRO A 107 10.39 21.20 15.97
C PRO A 107 9.62 20.06 16.59
N ALA A 108 8.44 19.79 16.06
CA ALA A 108 7.72 18.60 16.43
C ALA A 108 7.99 17.50 15.40
N PRO A 109 8.27 16.27 15.81
CA PRO A 109 8.44 15.16 14.89
C PRO A 109 7.16 14.79 14.17
N ILE A 110 6.02 15.22 14.68
CA ILE A 110 4.69 15.05 14.11
C ILE A 110 4.03 16.42 14.09
N VAL A 111 3.66 16.89 12.91
CA VAL A 111 2.98 18.17 12.71
C VAL A 111 1.65 17.91 12.02
N PRO A 112 0.54 17.89 12.77
CA PRO A 112 -0.78 17.85 12.17
C PRO A 112 -1.09 19.18 11.51
N LEU A 113 -1.64 19.13 10.32
CA LEU A 113 -2.10 20.29 9.54
C LEU A 113 -3.58 20.11 9.27
N ASP A 114 -4.38 21.05 9.70
CA ASP A 114 -5.80 21.11 9.47
C ASP A 114 -6.07 22.05 8.29
N ASN A 115 -6.92 21.63 7.36
CA ASN A 115 -7.34 22.40 6.18
C ASN A 115 -6.18 22.94 5.30
N VAL A 116 -5.44 22.05 4.65
CA VAL A 116 -4.46 22.48 3.64
C VAL A 116 -5.19 22.85 2.34
N PRO A 117 -5.22 24.10 1.89
CA PRO A 117 -4.05 24.93 1.71
C PRO A 117 -4.08 26.16 2.61
N ALA A 118 -2.93 26.50 3.09
CA ALA A 118 -2.58 27.77 3.70
C ALA A 118 -2.72 27.88 5.22
N GLY A 119 -1.79 27.21 5.93
CA GLY A 119 -1.15 27.90 7.05
C GLY A 119 -1.95 28.09 8.34
N ALA A 120 -3.05 27.41 8.53
CA ALA A 120 -3.72 27.40 9.81
C ALA A 120 -3.32 26.14 10.59
N VAL A 121 -2.33 26.30 11.47
CA VAL A 121 -2.00 25.28 12.45
C VAL A 121 -2.94 25.44 13.64
N GLY A 122 -3.67 24.37 13.96
CA GLY A 122 -4.39 24.27 15.23
C GLY A 122 -5.83 24.76 15.26
N VAL A 123 -6.48 24.97 14.13
CA VAL A 123 -7.92 25.20 14.09
C VAL A 123 -8.60 23.97 13.50
N ILE A 124 -9.28 23.21 14.34
CA ILE A 124 -10.13 22.09 13.90
C ILE A 124 -11.39 22.70 13.33
N ASN A 125 -11.47 22.77 12.00
CA ASN A 125 -12.72 23.04 11.31
C ASN A 125 -12.87 22.01 10.18
N ASP A 126 -13.97 21.31 10.12
CA ASP A 126 -14.26 20.21 9.19
C ASP A 126 -14.38 20.66 7.70
N VAL A 127 -13.65 21.68 7.28
CA VAL A 127 -13.75 22.24 5.93
C VAL A 127 -12.40 22.21 5.22
N GLY A 128 -12.09 21.07 4.63
CA GLY A 128 -10.90 20.93 3.79
C GLY A 128 -10.11 19.64 4.02
N PRO A 129 -9.12 19.33 3.19
CA PRO A 129 -8.29 18.15 3.37
C PRO A 129 -7.32 18.33 4.53
N ASP A 130 -7.18 17.29 5.35
CA ASP A 130 -6.22 17.23 6.42
C ASP A 130 -4.88 16.69 5.94
N ALA A 131 -3.82 17.07 6.63
CA ALA A 131 -2.49 16.56 6.39
C ALA A 131 -1.75 16.28 7.69
N VAL A 132 -0.81 15.37 7.65
CA VAL A 132 0.15 15.16 8.74
C VAL A 132 1.55 15.09 8.15
N ASN A 133 2.46 15.91 8.68
CA ASN A 133 3.88 15.87 8.35
C ASN A 133 4.62 15.14 9.44
N LEU A 134 5.39 14.13 9.05
CA LEU A 134 6.19 13.29 9.93
C LEU A 134 7.67 13.47 9.60
N LEU A 135 8.51 13.58 10.61
CA LEU A 135 9.95 13.51 10.45
C LEU A 135 10.43 12.13 10.88
N VAL A 136 10.82 11.31 9.92
CA VAL A 136 11.20 9.92 10.13
C VAL A 136 12.66 9.67 9.72
N PRO A 137 13.39 8.76 10.39
CA PRO A 137 14.71 8.36 9.91
C PRO A 137 14.62 7.58 8.63
N SER A 138 15.49 7.88 7.67
CA SER A 138 15.63 7.06 6.44
C SER A 138 16.22 5.71 6.81
N MET A 139 15.46 4.65 6.55
CA MET A 139 15.89 3.27 6.82
C MET A 139 16.88 2.72 5.79
N VAL A 140 17.09 3.42 4.69
CA VAL A 140 17.93 2.97 3.58
C VAL A 140 19.42 3.23 3.85
N ALA A 141 19.75 4.33 4.50
CA ALA A 141 21.13 4.65 4.87
C ALA A 141 21.58 3.82 6.08
N GLY A 142 22.64 3.07 5.94
CA GLY A 142 23.22 2.28 7.04
C GLY A 142 22.36 1.09 7.49
N ASN A 143 21.56 0.48 6.60
CA ASN A 143 20.64 -0.64 6.91
C ASN A 143 19.72 -0.38 8.11
N GLY A 144 19.26 0.87 8.27
CA GLY A 144 18.40 1.28 9.39
C GLY A 144 19.12 1.57 10.69
N GLY A 145 20.40 1.24 10.81
CA GLY A 145 21.23 1.47 12.00
C GLY A 145 21.95 2.82 12.02
N GLY A 146 21.78 3.66 10.98
CA GLY A 146 22.56 4.88 10.78
C GLY A 146 23.96 4.59 10.21
N VAL A 147 24.62 5.66 9.80
CA VAL A 147 25.97 5.61 9.22
C VAL A 147 27.01 5.95 10.29
N PRO A 148 28.02 5.13 10.55
CA PRO A 148 28.96 5.38 11.63
C PRO A 148 29.93 6.51 11.30
N VAL A 149 30.20 7.38 12.26
CA VAL A 149 31.24 8.41 12.17
C VAL A 149 32.63 7.76 12.24
N LEU A 150 33.54 8.14 11.35
CA LEU A 150 34.89 7.54 11.25
C LEU A 150 35.80 7.90 12.43
N SER A 151 35.67 9.10 12.96
CA SER A 151 36.49 9.57 14.09
C SER A 151 35.64 10.36 15.08
N ALA A 152 36.12 10.46 16.31
CA ALA A 152 35.44 11.27 17.34
C ALA A 152 35.23 12.70 16.84
N LEU A 153 34.03 13.21 17.07
CA LEU A 153 33.68 14.58 16.66
C LEU A 153 34.20 15.62 17.63
N ALA A 154 34.79 16.67 17.08
CA ALA A 154 35.27 17.79 17.89
C ALA A 154 34.08 18.57 18.46
N SER A 155 34.17 18.89 19.73
CA SER A 155 33.23 19.79 20.43
C SER A 155 33.16 21.15 19.72
N GLY A 156 31.98 21.64 19.45
CA GLY A 156 31.75 22.88 18.69
C GLY A 156 32.05 22.80 17.21
N GLY A 157 32.60 21.68 16.71
CA GLY A 157 32.81 21.45 15.29
C GLY A 157 31.51 21.30 14.53
N ASN A 158 31.53 21.59 13.23
CA ASN A 158 30.37 21.45 12.33
C ASN A 158 30.60 20.44 11.23
N THR A 159 31.69 19.66 11.30
CA THR A 159 32.06 18.68 10.26
C THR A 159 31.96 17.27 10.81
N ILE A 160 31.28 16.38 10.06
CA ILE A 160 31.11 14.95 10.38
C ILE A 160 31.93 14.15 9.38
N PRO A 161 33.00 13.46 9.77
CA PRO A 161 33.77 12.59 8.90
C PRO A 161 33.02 11.26 8.72
N LEU A 162 32.74 10.91 7.47
CA LEU A 162 32.07 9.66 7.06
C LEU A 162 32.87 8.98 5.96
N SER A 163 32.61 7.71 5.71
CA SER A 163 33.21 7.05 4.56
C SER A 163 32.58 7.53 3.25
N ALA A 164 33.33 7.46 2.15
CA ALA A 164 32.81 7.82 0.83
C ALA A 164 31.66 6.90 0.39
N LEU A 165 31.68 5.63 0.80
CA LEU A 165 30.60 4.68 0.55
C LEU A 165 29.32 5.07 1.30
N ASP A 166 29.46 5.48 2.54
CA ASP A 166 28.33 5.86 3.37
C ASP A 166 27.69 7.17 2.89
N ILE A 167 28.51 8.15 2.48
CA ILE A 167 27.99 9.36 1.85
C ILE A 167 27.27 9.03 0.56
N GLY A 168 27.82 8.15 -0.28
CA GLY A 168 27.15 7.67 -1.49
C GLY A 168 25.81 7.00 -1.19
N ALA A 169 25.75 6.16 -0.16
CA ALA A 169 24.51 5.52 0.29
C ALA A 169 23.49 6.55 0.81
N MET A 170 23.93 7.56 1.56
CA MET A 170 23.06 8.64 2.02
C MET A 170 22.52 9.48 0.85
N VAL A 171 23.35 9.79 -0.14
CA VAL A 171 22.94 10.54 -1.34
C VAL A 171 21.92 9.74 -2.17
N THR A 172 22.13 8.45 -2.35
CA THR A 172 21.14 7.57 -3.01
C THR A 172 19.84 7.47 -2.21
N SER A 173 19.90 7.64 -0.89
CA SER A 173 18.73 7.66 0.00
C SER A 173 18.05 9.04 0.09
N GLY A 174 18.49 10.02 -0.70
CA GLY A 174 17.88 11.34 -0.77
C GLY A 174 18.59 12.44 0.04
N LEU A 175 19.82 12.24 0.49
CA LEU A 175 20.61 13.32 1.11
C LEU A 175 20.91 14.41 0.07
N VAL A 176 20.45 15.62 0.36
CA VAL A 176 20.69 16.85 -0.41
C VAL A 176 21.09 17.98 0.53
N LEU A 177 21.53 19.10 -0.03
CA LEU A 177 21.78 20.31 0.79
C LEU A 177 20.47 20.74 1.45
N GLY A 178 20.53 21.04 2.73
CA GLY A 178 19.35 21.35 3.55
C GLY A 178 18.70 20.13 4.21
N SER A 179 19.05 18.91 3.80
CA SER A 179 18.60 17.71 4.50
C SER A 179 19.00 17.74 5.98
N VAL A 180 18.16 17.16 6.81
CA VAL A 180 18.41 17.09 8.25
C VAL A 180 19.07 15.76 8.58
N VAL A 181 20.11 15.83 9.40
CA VAL A 181 20.75 14.64 9.96
C VAL A 181 20.73 14.69 11.48
N SER A 182 20.62 13.52 12.10
CA SER A 182 20.73 13.34 13.54
C SER A 182 22.00 12.57 13.88
N VAL A 183 22.77 13.07 14.82
CA VAL A 183 24.02 12.46 15.30
C VAL A 183 23.78 11.83 16.66
N GLY A 184 23.90 10.51 16.73
CA GLY A 184 23.75 9.75 17.96
C GLY A 184 22.39 9.90 18.65
N GLY A 185 21.37 10.40 17.95
CA GLY A 185 20.05 10.68 18.53
C GLY A 185 20.01 11.88 19.49
N ASN A 186 21.14 12.55 19.71
CA ASN A 186 21.24 13.63 20.68
C ASN A 186 21.43 15.03 20.07
N PHE A 187 21.74 15.09 18.77
CA PHE A 187 21.95 16.34 18.08
C PHE A 187 21.45 16.24 16.64
N SER A 188 20.68 17.22 16.20
CA SER A 188 20.18 17.29 14.83
C SER A 188 20.51 18.66 14.22
N SER A 189 20.89 18.65 12.94
CA SER A 189 21.21 19.87 12.18
C SER A 189 20.99 19.66 10.69
N SER A 190 20.78 20.74 9.95
CA SER A 190 20.72 20.69 8.48
C SER A 190 22.14 20.63 7.90
N VAL A 191 22.25 19.97 6.75
CA VAL A 191 23.50 19.81 5.99
C VAL A 191 23.69 21.01 5.08
N THR A 192 24.83 21.70 5.20
CA THR A 192 25.18 22.86 4.37
C THR A 192 26.18 22.52 3.27
N ALA A 193 26.98 21.47 3.44
CA ALA A 193 27.86 20.98 2.39
C ALA A 193 28.01 19.46 2.47
N ILE A 194 28.13 18.83 1.30
CA ILE A 194 28.35 17.40 1.13
C ILE A 194 29.70 17.24 0.45
N GLY A 195 30.71 16.76 1.16
CA GLY A 195 32.01 16.41 0.64
C GLY A 195 32.12 14.94 0.28
N ALA A 196 33.25 14.53 -0.26
CA ALA A 196 33.48 13.12 -0.59
C ALA A 196 33.57 12.22 0.66
N THR A 197 34.05 12.75 1.79
CA THR A 197 34.30 12.01 3.03
C THR A 197 33.84 12.76 4.28
N PHE A 198 33.01 13.78 4.11
CA PHE A 198 32.49 14.56 5.23
C PHE A 198 31.17 15.25 4.89
N LEU A 199 30.37 15.53 5.92
CA LEU A 199 29.23 16.43 5.87
C LEU A 199 29.52 17.65 6.70
N THR A 200 29.12 18.83 6.23
CA THR A 200 29.15 20.07 7.01
C THR A 200 27.76 20.42 7.49
N LEU A 201 27.61 20.75 8.74
CA LEU A 201 26.37 21.08 9.39
C LEU A 201 26.19 22.60 9.52
N ALA A 202 24.96 23.06 9.50
CA ALA A 202 24.60 24.46 9.73
C ALA A 202 24.90 24.91 11.16
N ARG A 203 24.80 23.99 12.13
CA ARG A 203 25.06 24.25 13.54
C ARG A 203 26.20 23.37 14.04
N GLY A 204 27.08 23.95 14.82
CA GLY A 204 28.16 23.21 15.49
C GLY A 204 27.59 22.25 16.55
N LEU A 205 28.33 21.17 16.76
CA LEU A 205 28.04 20.17 17.78
C LEU A 205 28.06 20.79 19.18
N PRO A 206 27.20 20.37 20.11
CA PRO A 206 27.21 20.88 21.48
C PRO A 206 28.54 20.63 22.16
N VAL A 207 29.03 21.66 22.92
CA VAL A 207 30.31 21.59 23.60
C VAL A 207 30.34 20.48 24.66
N ALA A 208 29.20 20.18 25.27
CA ALA A 208 29.07 19.16 26.30
C ALA A 208 28.85 17.74 25.77
N ALA A 209 28.56 17.58 24.46
CA ALA A 209 28.27 16.28 23.88
C ALA A 209 29.56 15.61 23.38
N GLN A 210 29.75 14.36 23.76
CA GLN A 210 30.83 13.51 23.25
C GLN A 210 30.26 12.56 22.23
N PHE A 211 30.75 12.62 21.00
CA PHE A 211 30.42 11.73 19.94
C PHE A 211 31.67 10.93 19.53
N PRO A 212 31.88 9.74 20.09
CA PRO A 212 33.02 8.90 19.76
C PRO A 212 32.93 8.39 18.32
N ALA A 213 34.04 7.86 17.81
CA ALA A 213 34.02 7.12 16.55
C ALA A 213 33.00 5.98 16.62
N GLY A 214 32.30 5.72 15.53
CA GLY A 214 31.21 4.75 15.48
C GLY A 214 29.85 5.30 15.89
N THR A 215 29.75 6.55 16.35
CA THR A 215 28.44 7.18 16.62
C THR A 215 27.59 7.17 15.35
N PRO A 216 26.34 6.67 15.39
CA PRO A 216 25.49 6.61 14.21
C PRO A 216 24.98 7.99 13.81
N VAL A 217 24.98 8.26 12.52
CA VAL A 217 24.35 9.43 11.89
C VAL A 217 23.16 8.96 11.07
N TYR A 218 21.99 9.54 11.35
CA TYR A 218 20.73 9.21 10.68
C TYR A 218 20.33 10.34 9.74
N LEU A 219 19.98 10.00 8.52
CA LEU A 219 19.30 10.92 7.61
C LEU A 219 17.83 10.99 8.01
N LEU A 220 17.32 12.20 8.26
CA LEU A 220 15.91 12.42 8.57
C LEU A 220 15.19 12.91 7.32
N GLN A 221 14.04 12.30 7.05
CA GLN A 221 13.20 12.65 5.91
C GLN A 221 11.84 13.15 6.38
N CYS A 222 11.33 14.16 5.68
CA CYS A 222 9.96 14.61 5.84
C CYS A 222 9.04 13.77 4.98
N VAL A 223 8.07 13.13 5.61
CA VAL A 223 6.98 12.41 4.95
C VAL A 223 5.69 13.16 5.22
N ALA A 224 4.99 13.56 4.16
CA ALA A 224 3.70 14.24 4.24
C ALA A 224 2.59 13.31 3.78
N TYR A 225 1.61 13.09 4.62
CA TYR A 225 0.35 12.41 4.28
C TYR A 225 -0.75 13.44 4.17
N THR A 226 -1.42 13.47 3.03
CA THR A 226 -2.52 14.40 2.78
C THR A 226 -3.76 13.63 2.36
N VAL A 227 -4.89 13.99 2.93
CA VAL A 227 -6.20 13.54 2.44
C VAL A 227 -6.67 14.56 1.42
N SER A 228 -6.69 14.21 0.14
CA SER A 228 -7.27 15.06 -0.90
C SER A 228 -8.65 14.55 -1.28
N ALA A 229 -9.60 15.46 -1.51
CA ALA A 229 -10.84 15.09 -2.17
C ALA A 229 -10.49 14.52 -3.55
N ASN A 230 -11.02 13.33 -3.86
CA ASN A 230 -10.84 12.73 -5.17
C ASN A 230 -11.41 13.73 -6.22
N PRO A 231 -10.62 14.24 -7.16
CA PRO A 231 -11.20 14.96 -8.26
C PRO A 231 -12.05 13.98 -9.08
N ALA A 232 -13.37 14.16 -9.04
CA ALA A 232 -14.34 13.38 -9.80
C ALA A 232 -14.14 13.55 -11.31
#